data_b2081fc555b1663ffd1ca987fc9fe2b9
#
_entry.id   b2081fc555b1663ffd1ca987fc9fe2b9
#
_cell.length_a   1.000
_cell.length_b   1.000
_cell.length_c   1.000
_cell.angle_alpha   90.00
_cell.angle_beta   90.00
_cell.angle_gamma   90.00
#
_symmetry.space_group_name_H-M   'P 1'
#
loop_
_entity.id
_entity.type
_entity.pdbx_description
1 polymer ?
#
loop_
_entity_poly.entity_id
_entity_poly.type
_entity_poly.pdbx_seq_one_letter_code
_entity_poly.pdbx_strand_id
1 'polypeptide(L)'
;MLGDLQWGVETGGRLGDEDRFRYIEMAAKAQAASDAAAVARGHDRLRHVDLQDIEVPDSKLTYAAAAYCAQVSSLALLNHCFRCYHWGVLLALADGSYIRDEEVLFVAAMLHDLGATERHRGTQEGIGCFAVEGAICASAWLAGQGCVEPKGQVIADAISLHLNPVVAPASGETAVYLQAGAYCDVMGARCAEIPPRLVRQVVSDNPSAGIEVEFAAFIEREQRERPQSRIGLFAAARGGKLPPLCPWRRLEEKQQRPEAGAAE
;
A
#
# COMPACT_ATOMS: atom_id res chain seq x y z
N MET A 1 -0.76 -1.38 -19.61
CA MET A 1 -0.07 -2.47 -18.87
C MET A 1 -1.07 -3.09 -17.91
N LEU A 2 -0.99 -4.41 -17.58
CA LEU A 2 -1.91 -4.99 -16.59
C LEU A 2 -1.86 -4.21 -15.27
N GLY A 3 -2.99 -3.67 -14.88
CA GLY A 3 -3.19 -2.97 -13.62
C GLY A 3 -2.91 -1.46 -13.63
N ASP A 4 -2.39 -0.86 -14.71
CA ASP A 4 -2.35 0.61 -14.81
C ASP A 4 -3.76 1.18 -15.00
N LEU A 5 -3.91 2.49 -14.88
CA LEU A 5 -5.22 3.12 -14.96
C LEU A 5 -5.87 2.92 -16.33
N GLN A 6 -5.12 2.97 -17.43
CA GLN A 6 -5.64 2.76 -18.77
C GLN A 6 -6.24 1.35 -18.91
N TRP A 7 -5.50 0.30 -18.53
CA TRP A 7 -6.02 -1.07 -18.48
C TRP A 7 -7.28 -1.15 -17.59
N GLY A 8 -7.24 -0.49 -16.45
CA GLY A 8 -8.34 -0.47 -15.51
C GLY A 8 -9.63 0.09 -16.10
N VAL A 9 -9.53 1.20 -16.84
CA VAL A 9 -10.67 1.83 -17.51
C VAL A 9 -11.17 0.96 -18.68
N GLU A 10 -10.26 0.44 -19.51
CA GLU A 10 -10.61 -0.37 -20.69
C GLU A 10 -11.29 -1.70 -20.32
N THR A 11 -10.88 -2.33 -19.22
CA THR A 11 -11.41 -3.64 -18.79
C THR A 11 -12.46 -3.53 -17.67
N GLY A 12 -12.71 -2.32 -17.17
CA GLY A 12 -13.47 -2.12 -15.93
C GLY A 12 -12.76 -2.71 -14.71
N GLY A 13 -11.43 -2.89 -14.77
CA GLY A 13 -10.64 -3.50 -13.71
C GLY A 13 -10.88 -5.01 -13.52
N ARG A 14 -11.49 -5.68 -14.51
CA ARG A 14 -11.78 -7.12 -14.47
C ARG A 14 -10.70 -7.88 -15.21
N LEU A 15 -10.24 -8.96 -14.59
CA LEU A 15 -9.25 -9.86 -15.18
C LEU A 15 -9.93 -10.83 -16.17
N GLY A 16 -9.61 -10.69 -17.47
CA GLY A 16 -9.87 -11.73 -18.47
C GLY A 16 -8.95 -12.95 -18.26
N ASP A 17 -9.14 -14.01 -19.06
CA ASP A 17 -8.39 -15.26 -18.86
C ASP A 17 -6.87 -15.07 -19.00
N GLU A 18 -6.42 -14.29 -19.97
CA GLU A 18 -4.99 -13.98 -20.15
C GLU A 18 -4.42 -13.16 -18.99
N ASP A 19 -5.17 -12.15 -18.54
CA ASP A 19 -4.77 -11.31 -17.39
C ASP A 19 -4.72 -12.11 -16.09
N ARG A 20 -5.65 -13.06 -15.90
CA ARG A 20 -5.64 -13.97 -14.74
C ARG A 20 -4.36 -14.81 -14.72
N PHE A 21 -3.99 -15.37 -15.86
CA PHE A 21 -2.76 -16.15 -15.97
C PHE A 21 -1.52 -15.30 -15.65
N ARG A 22 -1.41 -14.12 -16.26
CA ARG A 22 -0.32 -13.17 -15.99
C ARG A 22 -0.27 -12.74 -14.53
N TYR A 23 -1.41 -12.47 -13.91
CA TYR A 23 -1.48 -12.09 -12.50
C TYR A 23 -1.00 -13.20 -11.58
N ILE A 24 -1.36 -14.46 -11.86
CA ILE A 24 -0.89 -15.63 -11.10
C ILE A 24 0.63 -15.80 -11.24
N GLU A 25 1.18 -15.64 -12.45
CA GLU A 25 2.64 -15.69 -12.65
C GLU A 25 3.35 -14.56 -11.85
N MET A 26 2.81 -13.36 -11.87
CA MET A 26 3.34 -12.25 -11.09
C MET A 26 3.29 -12.56 -9.58
N ALA A 27 2.20 -13.12 -9.09
CA ALA A 27 2.04 -13.51 -7.69
C ALA A 27 3.03 -14.62 -7.28
N ALA A 28 3.29 -15.60 -8.15
CA ALA A 28 4.27 -16.64 -7.91
C ALA A 28 5.71 -16.08 -7.83
N LYS A 29 6.05 -15.12 -8.69
CA LYS A 29 7.35 -14.42 -8.65
C LYS A 29 7.51 -13.55 -7.39
N ALA A 30 6.43 -12.91 -6.94
CA ALA A 30 6.44 -12.05 -5.76
C ALA A 30 6.59 -12.84 -4.45
N GLN A 31 6.28 -14.14 -4.45
CA GLN A 31 6.39 -14.99 -3.26
C GLN A 31 7.83 -15.35 -2.87
N ALA A 32 8.82 -15.02 -3.69
CA ALA A 32 10.22 -15.17 -3.30
C ALA A 32 10.47 -14.25 -2.07
N ALA A 33 10.66 -14.89 -0.91
CA ALA A 33 11.01 -14.17 0.31
C ALA A 33 12.32 -13.40 0.11
N SER A 34 12.47 -12.27 0.81
CA SER A 34 13.74 -11.55 0.86
C SER A 34 14.85 -12.50 1.25
N ASP A 35 15.88 -12.61 0.42
CA ASP A 35 17.04 -13.42 0.74
C ASP A 35 17.89 -12.78 1.85
N ALA A 36 18.76 -13.54 2.48
CA ALA A 36 19.61 -13.05 3.57
C ALA A 36 20.52 -11.88 3.13
N ALA A 37 20.89 -11.84 1.86
CA ALA A 37 21.71 -10.77 1.32
C ALA A 37 20.92 -9.46 1.18
N ALA A 38 19.64 -9.53 0.76
CA ALA A 38 18.75 -8.37 0.72
C ALA A 38 18.52 -7.80 2.12
N VAL A 39 18.28 -8.67 3.10
CA VAL A 39 18.12 -8.28 4.51
C VAL A 39 19.38 -7.58 5.02
N ALA A 40 20.55 -8.17 4.79
CA ALA A 40 21.83 -7.58 5.23
C ALA A 40 22.10 -6.21 4.58
N ARG A 41 21.83 -6.08 3.26
CA ARG A 41 21.96 -4.80 2.55
C ARG A 41 21.01 -3.74 3.09
N GLY A 42 19.75 -4.10 3.33
CA GLY A 42 18.77 -3.19 3.87
C GLY A 42 19.17 -2.68 5.26
N HIS A 43 19.58 -3.58 6.15
CA HIS A 43 20.06 -3.22 7.49
C HIS A 43 21.31 -2.33 7.47
N ASP A 44 22.27 -2.59 6.57
CA ASP A 44 23.47 -1.77 6.42
C ASP A 44 23.13 -0.35 5.94
N ARG A 45 22.30 -0.23 4.89
CA ARG A 45 21.90 1.06 4.32
C ARG A 45 21.05 1.88 5.28
N LEU A 46 20.18 1.24 6.03
CA LEU A 46 19.27 1.87 6.98
C LEU A 46 19.89 2.04 8.38
N ARG A 47 21.13 1.66 8.57
CA ARG A 47 21.83 1.64 9.89
C ARG A 47 21.75 2.98 10.63
N HIS A 48 21.89 4.08 9.91
CA HIS A 48 21.93 5.44 10.46
C HIS A 48 20.70 6.30 10.11
N VAL A 49 19.71 5.72 9.45
CA VAL A 49 18.45 6.41 9.14
C VAL A 49 17.66 6.57 10.43
N ASP A 50 17.22 7.78 10.74
CA ASP A 50 16.18 8.04 11.73
C ASP A 50 14.84 8.24 11.02
N LEU A 51 13.74 7.78 11.63
CA LEU A 51 12.42 7.99 11.04
C LEU A 51 12.07 9.49 11.01
N GLN A 52 12.61 10.27 11.93
CA GLN A 52 12.43 11.72 11.96
C GLN A 52 13.08 12.44 10.75
N ASP A 53 14.04 11.78 10.09
CA ASP A 53 14.63 12.30 8.85
C ASP A 53 13.75 12.05 7.62
N ILE A 54 12.72 11.21 7.75
CA ILE A 54 11.72 10.94 6.72
C ILE A 54 10.53 11.88 6.94
N GLU A 55 10.71 13.11 6.48
CA GLU A 55 9.67 14.13 6.64
C GLU A 55 8.53 13.93 5.64
N VAL A 56 7.31 14.22 6.11
CA VAL A 56 6.19 14.41 5.18
C VAL A 56 6.40 15.74 4.47
N PRO A 57 6.41 15.77 3.12
CA PRO A 57 6.65 17.00 2.40
C PRO A 57 5.69 18.12 2.79
N ASP A 58 6.23 19.31 3.11
CA ASP A 58 5.46 20.49 3.51
C ASP A 58 4.88 21.18 2.27
N SER A 59 3.67 20.77 1.87
CA SER A 59 2.95 21.38 0.75
C SER A 59 1.44 21.43 0.98
N LYS A 60 0.78 22.32 0.25
CA LYS A 60 -0.69 22.41 0.28
C LYS A 60 -1.34 21.10 -0.16
N LEU A 61 -0.73 20.40 -1.12
CA LEU A 61 -1.29 19.16 -1.66
C LEU A 61 -1.18 18.00 -0.66
N THR A 62 -0.04 17.88 0.06
CA THR A 62 0.13 16.86 1.09
C THR A 62 -0.82 17.05 2.27
N TYR A 63 -0.97 18.28 2.76
CA TYR A 63 -1.96 18.60 3.81
C TYR A 63 -3.38 18.31 3.36
N ALA A 64 -3.73 18.70 2.14
CA ALA A 64 -5.06 18.43 1.59
C ALA A 64 -5.33 16.93 1.44
N ALA A 65 -4.34 16.14 0.98
CA ALA A 65 -4.47 14.70 0.81
C ALA A 65 -4.64 13.98 2.15
N ALA A 66 -3.83 14.32 3.15
CA ALA A 66 -3.95 13.76 4.50
C ALA A 66 -5.31 14.11 5.14
N ALA A 67 -5.74 15.36 5.04
CA ALA A 67 -7.03 15.81 5.56
C ALA A 67 -8.20 15.11 4.85
N TYR A 68 -8.13 14.93 3.54
CA TYR A 68 -9.14 14.21 2.77
C TYR A 68 -9.19 12.73 3.13
N CYS A 69 -8.03 12.06 3.22
CA CYS A 69 -7.95 10.68 3.69
C CYS A 69 -8.59 10.53 5.08
N ALA A 70 -8.26 11.41 6.03
CA ALA A 70 -8.84 11.41 7.37
C ALA A 70 -10.36 11.63 7.38
N GLN A 71 -10.89 12.40 6.42
CA GLN A 71 -12.33 12.65 6.30
C GLN A 71 -13.12 11.44 5.82
N VAL A 72 -12.53 10.60 4.95
CA VAL A 72 -13.25 9.53 4.23
C VAL A 72 -12.90 8.13 4.71
N SER A 73 -11.87 7.99 5.53
CA SER A 73 -11.33 6.72 6.02
C SER A 73 -11.56 6.54 7.51
N SER A 74 -11.55 5.30 7.97
CA SER A 74 -11.41 4.99 9.39
C SER A 74 -10.02 5.42 9.89
N LEU A 75 -9.85 5.55 11.20
CA LEU A 75 -8.53 5.80 11.79
C LEU A 75 -7.53 4.67 11.47
N ALA A 76 -8.01 3.42 11.42
CA ALA A 76 -7.19 2.27 11.09
C ALA A 76 -6.67 2.35 9.64
N LEU A 77 -7.53 2.70 8.68
CA LEU A 77 -7.16 2.88 7.29
C LEU A 77 -6.27 4.11 7.08
N LEU A 78 -6.52 5.22 7.78
CA LEU A 78 -5.64 6.40 7.74
C LEU A 78 -4.22 6.06 8.22
N ASN A 79 -4.09 5.37 9.36
CA ASN A 79 -2.80 4.93 9.87
C ASN A 79 -2.10 3.95 8.90
N HIS A 80 -2.85 3.08 8.22
CA HIS A 80 -2.33 2.24 7.16
C HIS A 80 -1.71 3.07 6.03
N CYS A 81 -2.40 4.10 5.57
CA CYS A 81 -1.88 4.99 4.51
C CYS A 81 -0.56 5.67 4.92
N PHE A 82 -0.47 6.17 6.16
CA PHE A 82 0.78 6.72 6.69
C PHE A 82 1.91 5.68 6.75
N ARG A 83 1.61 4.47 7.25
CA ARG A 83 2.60 3.40 7.28
C ARG A 83 3.06 3.00 5.88
N CYS A 84 2.16 2.93 4.89
CA CYS A 84 2.52 2.63 3.50
C CYS A 84 3.53 3.64 2.93
N TYR A 85 3.37 4.94 3.22
CA TYR A 85 4.36 5.94 2.86
C TYR A 85 5.72 5.66 3.48
N HIS A 86 5.79 5.49 4.81
CA HIS A 86 7.05 5.24 5.49
C HIS A 86 7.73 3.94 5.02
N TRP A 87 6.95 2.86 4.84
CA TRP A 87 7.50 1.61 4.29
C TRP A 87 8.04 1.80 2.88
N GLY A 88 7.33 2.55 2.03
CA GLY A 88 7.76 2.86 0.67
C GLY A 88 9.12 3.57 0.65
N VAL A 89 9.28 4.63 1.45
CA VAL A 89 10.54 5.37 1.56
C VAL A 89 11.65 4.49 2.13
N LEU A 90 11.40 3.77 3.23
CA LEU A 90 12.40 2.88 3.84
C LEU A 90 12.86 1.78 2.89
N LEU A 91 11.94 1.19 2.11
CA LEU A 91 12.30 0.17 1.13
C LEU A 91 13.06 0.75 -0.07
N ALA A 92 12.76 2.00 -0.48
CA ALA A 92 13.57 2.70 -1.47
C ALA A 92 15.01 2.88 -1.00
N LEU A 93 15.20 3.36 0.23
CA LEU A 93 16.52 3.51 0.84
C LEU A 93 17.25 2.15 1.00
N ALA A 94 16.53 1.09 1.37
CA ALA A 94 17.06 -0.26 1.44
C ALA A 94 17.56 -0.79 0.08
N ASP A 95 16.90 -0.39 -1.01
CA ASP A 95 17.34 -0.68 -2.37
C ASP A 95 18.52 0.20 -2.83
N GLY A 96 18.85 1.26 -2.09
CA GLY A 96 19.84 2.27 -2.47
C GLY A 96 19.29 3.25 -3.51
N SER A 97 17.98 3.41 -3.54
CA SER A 97 17.26 4.38 -4.35
C SER A 97 16.78 5.55 -3.50
N TYR A 98 16.48 6.66 -4.16
CA TYR A 98 15.86 7.83 -3.54
C TYR A 98 14.57 8.15 -4.27
N ILE A 99 13.55 8.52 -3.52
CA ILE A 99 12.31 9.04 -4.10
C ILE A 99 12.55 10.48 -4.54
N ARG A 100 12.44 10.77 -5.84
CA ARG A 100 12.71 12.10 -6.39
C ARG A 100 11.62 13.11 -6.04
N ASP A 101 10.39 12.63 -5.98
CA ASP A 101 9.23 13.45 -5.64
C ASP A 101 8.45 12.75 -4.51
N GLU A 102 8.88 13.01 -3.26
CA GLU A 102 8.24 12.43 -2.07
C GLU A 102 6.82 12.94 -1.88
N GLU A 103 6.48 14.15 -2.38
CA GLU A 103 5.12 14.65 -2.39
C GLU A 103 4.19 13.72 -3.20
N VAL A 104 4.64 13.28 -4.39
CA VAL A 104 3.88 12.37 -5.25
C VAL A 104 3.67 11.03 -4.55
N LEU A 105 4.70 10.46 -3.93
CA LEU A 105 4.58 9.21 -3.19
C LEU A 105 3.64 9.36 -1.98
N PHE A 106 3.78 10.45 -1.22
CA PHE A 106 2.93 10.70 -0.06
C PHE A 106 1.46 10.82 -0.46
N VAL A 107 1.17 11.66 -1.46
CA VAL A 107 -0.20 11.86 -1.94
C VAL A 107 -0.79 10.56 -2.50
N ALA A 108 0.00 9.79 -3.25
CA ALA A 108 -0.41 8.48 -3.72
C ALA A 108 -0.72 7.52 -2.54
N ALA A 109 0.11 7.51 -1.49
CA ALA A 109 -0.12 6.70 -0.30
C ALA A 109 -1.38 7.13 0.47
N MET A 110 -1.67 8.44 0.58
CA MET A 110 -2.90 8.90 1.25
C MET A 110 -4.17 8.55 0.46
N LEU A 111 -4.09 8.41 -0.86
CA LEU A 111 -5.27 8.25 -1.71
C LEU A 111 -5.44 6.83 -2.27
N HIS A 112 -4.49 5.89 -2.04
CA HIS A 112 -4.48 4.60 -2.76
C HIS A 112 -5.68 3.71 -2.46
N ASP A 113 -6.24 3.80 -1.27
CA ASP A 113 -7.36 3.00 -0.82
C ASP A 113 -8.72 3.72 -0.85
N LEU A 114 -8.83 4.86 -1.56
CA LEU A 114 -10.11 5.56 -1.68
C LEU A 114 -11.25 4.64 -2.15
N GLY A 115 -10.99 3.74 -3.10
CA GLY A 115 -12.00 2.80 -3.59
C GLY A 115 -12.42 1.73 -2.58
N ALA A 116 -11.73 1.60 -1.44
CA ALA A 116 -12.14 0.75 -0.33
C ALA A 116 -13.07 1.48 0.66
N THR A 117 -13.10 2.81 0.62
CA THR A 117 -13.91 3.63 1.54
C THR A 117 -15.39 3.59 1.18
N GLU A 118 -16.27 3.71 2.18
CA GLU A 118 -17.73 3.75 1.96
C GLU A 118 -18.16 4.92 1.05
N ARG A 119 -17.41 6.02 1.05
CA ARG A 119 -17.69 7.19 0.22
C ARG A 119 -17.48 6.95 -1.27
N HIS A 120 -16.50 6.12 -1.63
CA HIS A 120 -16.05 5.99 -3.02
C HIS A 120 -16.37 4.64 -3.65
N ARG A 121 -16.52 3.59 -2.81
CA ARG A 121 -16.78 2.25 -3.30
C ARG A 121 -18.12 2.16 -4.05
N GLY A 122 -18.08 1.66 -5.28
CA GLY A 122 -19.27 1.49 -6.12
C GLY A 122 -19.76 2.79 -6.78
N THR A 123 -18.99 3.87 -6.73
CA THR A 123 -19.37 5.16 -7.32
C THR A 123 -19.01 5.28 -8.80
N GLN A 124 -18.11 4.41 -9.30
CA GLN A 124 -17.67 4.43 -10.69
C GLN A 124 -18.40 3.32 -11.48
N GLU A 125 -19.33 3.72 -12.32
CA GLU A 125 -20.13 2.78 -13.13
C GLU A 125 -19.22 1.92 -14.03
N GLY A 126 -19.48 0.62 -14.07
CA GLY A 126 -18.72 -0.31 -14.88
C GLY A 126 -17.39 -0.79 -14.27
N ILE A 127 -16.91 -0.14 -13.21
CA ILE A 127 -15.62 -0.50 -12.57
C ILE A 127 -15.82 -1.58 -11.50
N GLY A 128 -15.11 -2.69 -11.66
CA GLY A 128 -15.17 -3.86 -10.78
C GLY A 128 -13.90 -4.12 -9.96
N CYS A 129 -13.03 -3.12 -9.78
CA CYS A 129 -11.79 -3.22 -9.00
C CYS A 129 -11.58 -1.96 -8.17
N PHE A 130 -11.49 -2.11 -6.84
CA PHE A 130 -11.39 -0.96 -5.93
C PHE A 130 -10.15 -0.08 -6.18
N ALA A 131 -9.01 -0.67 -6.55
CA ALA A 131 -7.79 0.10 -6.83
C ALA A 131 -7.95 0.98 -8.10
N VAL A 132 -8.66 0.49 -9.12
CA VAL A 132 -9.00 1.29 -10.31
C VAL A 132 -10.00 2.38 -9.95
N GLU A 133 -11.04 2.02 -9.20
CA GLU A 133 -12.04 2.97 -8.70
C GLU A 133 -11.40 4.07 -7.86
N GLY A 134 -10.50 3.69 -6.94
CA GLY A 134 -9.71 4.62 -6.14
C GLY A 134 -8.85 5.56 -6.99
N ALA A 135 -8.21 5.04 -8.03
CA ALA A 135 -7.40 5.84 -8.95
C ALA A 135 -8.24 6.88 -9.72
N ILE A 136 -9.44 6.50 -10.19
CA ILE A 136 -10.36 7.43 -10.86
C ILE A 136 -10.84 8.51 -9.88
N CYS A 137 -11.23 8.12 -8.67
CA CYS A 137 -11.65 9.06 -7.64
C CYS A 137 -10.51 10.01 -7.22
N ALA A 138 -9.29 9.49 -7.09
CA ALA A 138 -8.10 10.29 -6.81
C ALA A 138 -7.81 11.29 -7.94
N SER A 139 -7.89 10.88 -9.21
CA SER A 139 -7.70 11.77 -10.36
C SER A 139 -8.70 12.94 -10.33
N ALA A 140 -9.96 12.66 -10.08
CA ALA A 140 -10.99 13.69 -9.99
C ALA A 140 -10.74 14.66 -8.81
N TRP A 141 -10.32 14.12 -7.66
CA TRP A 141 -9.98 14.94 -6.50
C TRP A 141 -8.74 15.80 -6.75
N LEU A 142 -7.67 15.23 -7.34
CA LEU A 142 -6.44 15.93 -7.70
C LEU A 142 -6.69 17.08 -8.67
N ALA A 143 -7.54 16.89 -9.68
CA ALA A 143 -7.96 17.94 -10.59
C ALA A 143 -8.65 19.07 -9.85
N GLY A 144 -9.50 18.76 -8.86
CA GLY A 144 -10.15 19.74 -7.97
C GLY A 144 -9.16 20.50 -7.09
N GLN A 145 -7.99 19.94 -6.79
CA GLN A 145 -6.90 20.62 -6.07
C GLN A 145 -5.99 21.44 -6.99
N GLY A 146 -6.24 21.45 -8.29
CA GLY A 146 -5.38 22.11 -9.27
C GLY A 146 -4.06 21.38 -9.54
N CYS A 147 -3.98 20.09 -9.21
CA CYS A 147 -2.84 19.25 -9.56
C CYS A 147 -2.79 19.06 -11.08
N VAL A 148 -1.69 19.50 -11.68
CA VAL A 148 -1.51 19.49 -13.14
C VAL A 148 -0.78 18.24 -13.60
N GLU A 149 -1.03 17.86 -14.85
CA GLU A 149 -0.28 16.79 -15.52
C GLU A 149 1.21 17.17 -15.69
N PRO A 150 2.14 16.20 -15.62
CA PRO A 150 1.91 14.75 -15.56
C PRO A 150 1.76 14.21 -14.11
N LYS A 151 1.83 15.06 -13.08
CA LYS A 151 1.83 14.64 -11.66
C LYS A 151 0.56 13.85 -11.29
N GLY A 152 -0.61 14.33 -11.71
CA GLY A 152 -1.89 13.66 -11.44
C GLY A 152 -1.94 12.25 -12.02
N GLN A 153 -1.46 12.08 -13.26
CA GLN A 153 -1.42 10.77 -13.93
C GLN A 153 -0.47 9.80 -13.21
N VAL A 154 0.73 10.26 -12.80
CA VAL A 154 1.69 9.43 -12.06
C VAL A 154 1.08 8.91 -10.76
N ILE A 155 0.37 9.75 -10.02
CA ILE A 155 -0.32 9.36 -8.79
C ILE A 155 -1.42 8.33 -9.09
N ALA A 156 -2.25 8.58 -10.09
CA ALA A 156 -3.36 7.71 -10.44
C ALA A 156 -2.88 6.33 -10.94
N ASP A 157 -1.84 6.28 -11.76
CA ASP A 157 -1.23 5.02 -12.20
C ASP A 157 -0.62 4.25 -11.03
N ALA A 158 0.08 4.91 -10.12
CA ALA A 158 0.62 4.29 -8.92
C ALA A 158 -0.50 3.70 -8.05
N ILE A 159 -1.60 4.44 -7.85
CA ILE A 159 -2.77 3.96 -7.12
C ILE A 159 -3.39 2.75 -7.82
N SER A 160 -3.58 2.78 -9.14
CA SER A 160 -4.12 1.62 -9.84
C SER A 160 -3.19 0.41 -9.73
N LEU A 161 -1.87 0.61 -9.82
CA LEU A 161 -0.85 -0.46 -9.82
C LEU A 161 -0.58 -1.06 -8.43
N HIS A 162 -0.88 -0.36 -7.32
CA HIS A 162 -0.46 -0.79 -5.98
C HIS A 162 -0.93 -2.22 -5.61
N LEU A 163 -2.03 -2.68 -6.21
CA LEU A 163 -2.59 -4.02 -5.98
C LEU A 163 -1.92 -5.13 -6.81
N ASN A 164 -1.01 -4.78 -7.71
CA ASN A 164 -0.27 -5.80 -8.45
C ASN A 164 0.75 -6.50 -7.55
N PRO A 165 0.94 -7.83 -7.67
CA PRO A 165 1.94 -8.53 -6.89
C PRO A 165 3.37 -8.03 -7.10
N VAL A 166 3.66 -7.54 -8.31
CA VAL A 166 4.93 -6.92 -8.69
C VAL A 166 4.64 -5.74 -9.59
N VAL A 167 5.33 -4.63 -9.37
CA VAL A 167 5.35 -3.46 -10.25
C VAL A 167 6.73 -3.33 -10.87
N ALA A 168 6.79 -3.23 -12.20
CA ALA A 168 8.05 -3.11 -12.91
C ALA A 168 8.70 -1.75 -12.67
N PRO A 169 10.06 -1.65 -12.57
CA PRO A 169 10.74 -0.37 -12.41
C PRO A 169 10.40 0.67 -13.49
N ALA A 170 10.08 0.22 -14.70
CA ALA A 170 9.65 1.08 -15.79
C ALA A 170 8.33 1.83 -15.53
N SER A 171 7.53 1.40 -14.54
CA SER A 171 6.31 2.08 -14.12
C SER A 171 6.57 3.32 -13.24
N GLY A 172 7.83 3.59 -12.92
CA GLY A 172 8.24 4.72 -12.09
C GLY A 172 8.34 4.38 -10.60
N GLU A 173 9.16 5.16 -9.91
CA GLU A 173 9.49 4.93 -8.49
C GLU A 173 8.27 5.02 -7.58
N THR A 174 7.35 5.97 -7.85
CA THR A 174 6.12 6.12 -7.06
C THR A 174 5.28 4.85 -7.08
N ALA A 175 5.05 4.25 -8.25
CA ALA A 175 4.27 3.02 -8.37
C ALA A 175 4.97 1.83 -7.70
N VAL A 176 6.30 1.71 -7.88
CA VAL A 176 7.11 0.64 -7.28
C VAL A 176 7.06 0.70 -5.76
N TYR A 177 7.31 1.88 -5.18
CA TYR A 177 7.43 2.01 -3.73
C TYR A 177 6.10 2.19 -3.01
N LEU A 178 5.05 2.67 -3.68
CA LEU A 178 3.70 2.58 -3.15
C LEU A 178 3.26 1.10 -3.01
N GLN A 179 3.46 0.31 -4.07
CA GLN A 179 3.14 -1.12 -4.04
C GLN A 179 3.96 -1.85 -2.96
N ALA A 180 5.27 -1.60 -2.90
CA ALA A 180 6.14 -2.23 -1.90
C ALA A 180 5.71 -1.86 -0.47
N GLY A 181 5.37 -0.59 -0.22
CA GLY A 181 4.87 -0.11 1.06
C GLY A 181 3.54 -0.75 1.46
N ALA A 182 2.57 -0.81 0.55
CA ALA A 182 1.27 -1.44 0.79
C ALA A 182 1.41 -2.95 1.08
N TYR A 183 2.23 -3.66 0.31
CA TYR A 183 2.49 -5.10 0.56
C TYR A 183 3.31 -5.34 1.84
N CYS A 184 4.23 -4.44 2.18
CA CYS A 184 4.93 -4.48 3.46
C CYS A 184 3.92 -4.35 4.60
N ASP A 185 3.02 -3.38 4.55
CA ASP A 185 2.05 -3.15 5.62
C ASP A 185 1.05 -4.29 5.77
N VAL A 186 0.44 -4.74 4.68
CA VAL A 186 -0.62 -5.75 4.72
C VAL A 186 -0.08 -7.17 4.88
N MET A 187 1.03 -7.50 4.21
CA MET A 187 1.54 -8.86 4.07
C MET A 187 2.85 -9.11 4.82
N GLY A 188 3.50 -8.06 5.34
CA GLY A 188 4.86 -8.13 5.85
C GLY A 188 5.92 -8.39 4.76
N ALA A 189 5.58 -8.17 3.49
CA ALA A 189 6.52 -8.39 2.40
C ALA A 189 7.73 -7.46 2.55
N ARG A 190 8.93 -8.02 2.42
CA ARG A 190 10.20 -7.28 2.55
C ARG A 190 10.45 -6.62 3.92
N CYS A 191 9.55 -6.78 4.89
CA CYS A 191 9.70 -6.13 6.20
C CYS A 191 11.00 -6.53 6.92
N ALA A 192 11.53 -7.72 6.65
CA ALA A 192 12.81 -8.17 7.21
C ALA A 192 14.02 -7.35 6.74
N GLU A 193 13.90 -6.62 5.62
CA GLU A 193 14.95 -5.72 5.11
C GLU A 193 15.02 -4.41 5.89
N ILE A 194 14.01 -4.10 6.70
CA ILE A 194 13.94 -2.90 7.54
C ILE A 194 14.40 -3.25 8.96
N PRO A 195 15.36 -2.52 9.54
CA PRO A 195 15.81 -2.74 10.91
C PRO A 195 14.64 -2.70 11.91
N PRO A 196 14.58 -3.63 12.88
CA PRO A 196 13.45 -3.73 13.84
C PRO A 196 13.16 -2.46 14.63
N ARG A 197 14.18 -1.59 14.86
CA ARG A 197 13.97 -0.30 15.52
C ARG A 197 13.07 0.64 14.70
N LEU A 198 13.29 0.72 13.38
CA LEU A 198 12.47 1.54 12.47
C LEU A 198 11.06 0.98 12.34
N VAL A 199 10.96 -0.37 12.25
CA VAL A 199 9.65 -1.03 12.24
C VAL A 199 8.83 -0.65 13.48
N ARG A 200 9.45 -0.74 14.68
CA ARG A 200 8.75 -0.37 15.92
C ARG A 200 8.33 1.10 15.94
N GLN A 201 9.18 1.99 15.45
CA GLN A 201 8.90 3.42 15.44
C GLN A 201 7.72 3.75 14.51
N VAL A 202 7.72 3.25 13.26
CA VAL A 202 6.60 3.46 12.31
C VAL A 202 5.27 2.96 12.88
N VAL A 203 5.27 1.77 13.50
CA VAL A 203 4.06 1.18 14.10
C VAL A 203 3.63 1.91 15.36
N SER A 204 4.57 2.44 16.14
CA SER A 204 4.26 3.25 17.33
C SER A 204 3.61 4.58 16.94
N ASP A 205 4.13 5.24 15.90
CA ASP A 205 3.63 6.54 15.45
C ASP A 205 2.29 6.43 14.71
N ASN A 206 2.06 5.28 14.05
CA ASN A 206 0.85 4.98 13.30
C ASN A 206 0.31 3.57 13.67
N PRO A 207 -0.45 3.44 14.76
CA PRO A 207 -0.91 2.15 15.28
C PRO A 207 -1.71 1.33 14.28
N SER A 208 -1.53 0.00 14.33
CA SER A 208 -2.17 -0.95 13.41
C SER A 208 -3.53 -1.47 13.90
N ALA A 209 -3.98 -1.03 15.08
CA ALA A 209 -5.20 -1.51 15.71
C ALA A 209 -6.43 -1.39 14.81
N GLY A 210 -7.17 -2.48 14.63
CA GLY A 210 -8.41 -2.54 13.86
C GLY A 210 -8.26 -2.84 12.37
N ILE A 211 -7.11 -2.57 11.75
CA ILE A 211 -6.92 -2.71 10.31
C ILE A 211 -7.05 -4.15 9.81
N GLU A 212 -6.60 -5.14 10.60
CA GLU A 212 -6.71 -6.56 10.25
C GLU A 212 -8.17 -6.99 10.07
N VAL A 213 -9.04 -6.57 10.99
CA VAL A 213 -10.48 -6.88 10.97
C VAL A 213 -11.15 -6.17 9.80
N GLU A 214 -10.81 -4.90 9.59
CA GLU A 214 -11.36 -4.09 8.51
C GLU A 214 -10.98 -4.65 7.14
N PHE A 215 -9.71 -4.99 6.91
CA PHE A 215 -9.26 -5.61 5.67
C PHE A 215 -9.84 -7.02 5.45
N ALA A 216 -9.95 -7.83 6.48
CA ALA A 216 -10.58 -9.14 6.34
C ALA A 216 -12.02 -9.01 5.84
N ALA A 217 -12.82 -8.17 6.47
CA ALA A 217 -14.20 -7.91 6.07
C ALA A 217 -14.30 -7.30 4.66
N PHE A 218 -13.39 -6.36 4.33
CA PHE A 218 -13.31 -5.76 3.01
C PHE A 218 -12.98 -6.80 1.92
N ILE A 219 -11.98 -7.65 2.14
CA ILE A 219 -11.57 -8.67 1.17
C ILE A 219 -12.69 -9.71 0.97
N GLU A 220 -13.37 -10.15 2.03
CA GLU A 220 -14.53 -11.04 1.92
C GLU A 220 -15.65 -10.42 1.09
N ARG A 221 -15.91 -9.13 1.28
CA ARG A 221 -16.89 -8.38 0.50
C ARG A 221 -16.50 -8.30 -0.98
N GLU A 222 -15.22 -7.97 -1.29
CA GLU A 222 -14.72 -7.91 -2.66
C GLU A 222 -14.76 -9.28 -3.36
N GLN A 223 -14.43 -10.36 -2.66
CA GLN A 223 -14.54 -11.72 -3.21
C GLN A 223 -15.96 -12.06 -3.60
N ARG A 224 -16.95 -11.69 -2.79
CA ARG A 224 -18.35 -11.96 -3.03
C ARG A 224 -18.92 -11.11 -4.16
N GLU A 225 -18.61 -9.81 -4.18
CA GLU A 225 -19.24 -8.82 -5.04
C GLU A 225 -18.45 -8.56 -6.33
N ARG A 226 -17.12 -8.72 -6.28
CA ARG A 226 -16.20 -8.44 -7.40
C ARG A 226 -15.18 -9.57 -7.61
N PRO A 227 -15.63 -10.83 -7.83
CA PRO A 227 -14.74 -12.01 -7.88
C PRO A 227 -13.76 -11.99 -9.05
N GLN A 228 -14.02 -11.19 -10.10
CA GLN A 228 -13.11 -11.02 -11.23
C GLN A 228 -12.07 -9.92 -11.03
N SER A 229 -12.08 -9.24 -9.89
CA SER A 229 -11.06 -8.25 -9.55
C SER A 229 -9.75 -8.91 -9.15
N ARG A 230 -8.68 -8.11 -9.12
CA ARG A 230 -7.36 -8.57 -8.67
C ARG A 230 -7.40 -9.10 -7.22
N ILE A 231 -8.11 -8.42 -6.33
CA ILE A 231 -8.24 -8.89 -4.93
C ILE A 231 -9.12 -10.13 -4.82
N GLY A 232 -10.17 -10.24 -5.64
CA GLY A 232 -11.01 -11.43 -5.72
C GLY A 232 -10.20 -12.66 -6.15
N LEU A 233 -9.35 -12.53 -7.18
CA LEU A 233 -8.47 -13.60 -7.62
C LEU A 233 -7.39 -13.95 -6.58
N PHE A 234 -6.77 -12.95 -5.96
CA PHE A 234 -5.76 -13.15 -4.93
C PHE A 234 -6.25 -14.04 -3.78
N ALA A 235 -7.45 -13.79 -3.34
CA ALA A 235 -8.05 -14.56 -2.26
C ALA A 235 -8.49 -15.97 -2.74
N ALA A 236 -9.08 -16.09 -3.94
CA ALA A 236 -9.47 -17.37 -4.53
C ALA A 236 -8.28 -18.30 -4.77
N ALA A 237 -7.15 -17.78 -5.28
CA ALA A 237 -5.91 -18.53 -5.51
C ALA A 237 -5.30 -19.14 -4.23
N ARG A 238 -5.71 -18.66 -3.06
CA ARG A 238 -5.27 -19.16 -1.74
C ARG A 238 -6.35 -20.02 -1.04
N GLY A 239 -7.32 -20.52 -1.80
CA GLY A 239 -8.41 -21.35 -1.27
C GLY A 239 -9.33 -20.58 -0.30
N GLY A 240 -9.46 -19.28 -0.47
CA GLY A 240 -10.23 -18.40 0.41
C GLY A 240 -9.55 -18.09 1.75
N LYS A 241 -8.36 -18.63 2.01
CA LYS A 241 -7.60 -18.33 3.22
C LYS A 241 -6.67 -17.16 2.97
N LEU A 242 -6.90 -16.07 3.68
CA LEU A 242 -5.96 -14.96 3.71
C LEU A 242 -4.74 -15.35 4.57
N PRO A 243 -3.51 -14.93 4.18
CA PRO A 243 -2.40 -15.01 5.10
C PRO A 243 -2.69 -14.13 6.33
N PRO A 244 -1.94 -14.30 7.43
CA PRO A 244 -2.03 -13.34 8.52
C PRO A 244 -1.80 -11.94 7.98
N LEU A 245 -2.83 -11.09 8.06
CA LEU A 245 -2.74 -9.70 7.63
C LEU A 245 -2.12 -8.88 8.75
N CYS A 246 -1.43 -7.80 8.37
CA CYS A 246 -0.89 -6.80 9.28
C CYS A 246 -0.07 -7.42 10.42
N PRO A 247 1.15 -7.90 10.17
CA PRO A 247 1.98 -8.63 11.13
C PRO A 247 2.36 -7.81 12.37
N TRP A 248 2.08 -6.51 12.35
CA TRP A 248 2.46 -5.51 13.36
C TRP A 248 1.74 -5.67 14.68
N ARG A 249 0.53 -6.22 14.71
CA ARG A 249 -0.25 -6.45 15.93
C ARG A 249 0.54 -7.22 17.00
N ARG A 250 1.32 -8.22 16.58
CA ARG A 250 2.17 -8.98 17.51
C ARG A 250 3.28 -8.14 18.15
N LEU A 251 3.74 -7.09 17.45
CA LEU A 251 4.71 -6.14 17.99
C LEU A 251 4.06 -5.22 19.02
N GLU A 252 2.88 -4.70 18.72
CA GLU A 252 2.10 -3.85 19.64
C GLU A 252 1.70 -4.60 20.91
N GLU A 253 1.23 -5.85 20.80
CA GLU A 253 0.88 -6.69 21.95
C GLU A 253 2.09 -6.98 22.86
N LYS A 254 3.29 -7.11 22.29
CA LYS A 254 4.53 -7.27 23.08
C LYS A 254 4.92 -6.00 23.80
N GLN A 255 4.69 -4.82 23.20
CA GLN A 255 5.02 -3.53 23.81
C GLN A 255 4.05 -3.17 24.96
N GLN A 256 2.79 -3.64 24.87
CA GLN A 256 1.76 -3.39 25.91
C GLN A 256 1.84 -4.33 27.11
N ARG A 257 2.64 -5.41 27.03
CA ARG A 257 2.89 -6.27 28.20
C ARG A 257 3.91 -5.56 29.09
N PRO A 258 3.54 -5.15 30.33
CA PRO A 258 4.53 -4.70 31.29
C PRO A 258 5.54 -5.83 31.48
N GLU A 259 6.82 -5.48 31.52
CA GLU A 259 7.88 -6.42 31.88
C GLU A 259 7.47 -7.07 33.22
N ALA A 260 6.98 -8.32 33.13
CA ALA A 260 6.64 -9.07 34.32
C ALA A 260 7.95 -9.42 35.03
N GLY A 261 8.25 -8.67 36.10
CA GLY A 261 9.09 -9.12 37.18
C GLY A 261 10.59 -9.04 36.95
N ALA A 262 11.17 -7.88 37.21
CA ALA A 262 12.43 -7.84 37.93
C ALA A 262 12.11 -7.40 39.36
N ALA A 263 11.54 -8.36 40.10
CA ALA A 263 11.46 -8.31 41.54
C ALA A 263 12.23 -9.55 42.04
N GLU A 264 13.50 -9.36 42.32
CA GLU A 264 14.27 -10.01 43.35
C GLU A 264 15.44 -9.13 43.77
#